data_d5e1dc01cbc87b391e76bae78afab0e8
#
_entry.id   d5e1dc01cbc87b391e76bae78afab0e8
#
_cell.length_a   1.000
_cell.length_b   1.000
_cell.length_c   1.000
_cell.angle_alpha   90.00
_cell.angle_beta   90.00
_cell.angle_gamma   90.00
#
_symmetry.space_group_name_H-M   'P 1'
#
loop_
_entity.id
_entity.type
_entity.pdbx_description
1 polymer ?
#
loop_
_entity_poly.entity_id
_entity_poly.type
_entity_poly.pdbx_seq_one_letter_code
_entity_poly.pdbx_strand_id
1 'polypeptide(L)'
;LWIITRRKKTNTESRIRLLDMPKRIIEKYADQRLDNHVFYMPCNCHCNDILREIGKQCGIKNKLTFHLARHTFATTITLSQGMPIETVSRLLGHTNIKTTQIYAKITNEKISRDMSALTERLGDQYRLAE
;
A
#
# COMPACT_ATOMS: atom_id res chain seq x y z
N LEU A 1 -14.90 -0.86 -6.87
CA LEU A 1 -14.58 -2.26 -6.56
C LEU A 1 -13.81 -2.33 -5.24
N TRP A 2 -14.15 -3.29 -4.38
CA TRP A 2 -13.54 -3.52 -3.08
C TRP A 2 -13.01 -4.94 -2.99
N ILE A 3 -11.86 -5.11 -2.37
CA ILE A 3 -11.37 -6.41 -1.89
C ILE A 3 -11.76 -6.52 -0.42
N ILE A 4 -12.49 -7.58 -0.08
CA ILE A 4 -12.78 -7.94 1.31
C ILE A 4 -12.04 -9.23 1.57
N THR A 5 -11.11 -9.20 2.49
CA THR A 5 -10.28 -10.36 2.83
C THR A 5 -10.12 -10.49 4.33
N ARG A 6 -9.90 -11.73 4.79
CA ARG A 6 -9.65 -12.02 6.20
C ARG A 6 -8.25 -12.61 6.36
N ARG A 7 -7.44 -11.95 7.17
CA ARG A 7 -6.05 -12.35 7.39
C ARG A 7 -5.99 -13.65 8.19
N LYS A 8 -5.41 -14.72 7.63
CA LYS A 8 -5.32 -16.03 8.29
C LYS A 8 -4.67 -15.97 9.68
N LYS A 9 -3.59 -15.18 9.85
CA LYS A 9 -2.82 -15.12 11.10
C LYS A 9 -3.54 -14.41 12.26
N THR A 10 -4.36 -13.41 11.97
CA THR A 10 -4.98 -12.54 12.99
C THR A 10 -6.51 -12.59 12.95
N ASN A 11 -7.09 -13.31 12.01
CA ASN A 11 -8.52 -13.34 11.71
C ASN A 11 -9.17 -11.96 11.52
N THR A 12 -8.34 -10.94 11.21
CA THR A 12 -8.77 -9.55 11.01
C THR A 12 -9.31 -9.38 9.60
N GLU A 13 -10.51 -8.82 9.47
CA GLU A 13 -11.05 -8.42 8.19
C GLU A 13 -10.37 -7.14 7.70
N SER A 14 -9.98 -7.12 6.45
CA SER A 14 -9.48 -5.94 5.73
C SER A 14 -10.39 -5.65 4.56
N ARG A 15 -10.80 -4.39 4.42
CA ARG A 15 -11.56 -3.87 3.29
C ARG A 15 -10.70 -2.87 2.55
N ILE A 16 -10.37 -3.18 1.31
CA ILE A 16 -9.44 -2.39 0.50
C ILE A 16 -10.17 -1.91 -0.74
N ARG A 17 -10.34 -0.59 -0.88
CA ARG A 17 -10.83 -0.01 -2.13
C ARG A 17 -9.73 -0.12 -3.18
N LEU A 18 -10.04 -0.70 -4.33
CA LEU A 18 -9.08 -0.82 -5.42
C LEU A 18 -8.84 0.54 -6.07
N LEU A 19 -7.58 0.84 -6.29
CA LEU A 19 -7.13 1.90 -7.17
C LEU A 19 -7.36 1.51 -8.63
N ASP A 20 -7.27 2.46 -9.55
CA ASP A 20 -7.60 2.19 -10.96
C ASP A 20 -6.60 1.25 -11.65
N MET A 21 -5.31 1.36 -11.32
CA MET A 21 -4.31 0.45 -11.91
C MET A 21 -4.57 -1.03 -11.56
N PRO A 22 -4.78 -1.44 -10.29
CA PRO A 22 -5.20 -2.80 -9.95
C PRO A 22 -6.49 -3.25 -10.65
N LYS A 23 -7.47 -2.35 -10.84
CA LYS A 23 -8.70 -2.69 -11.59
C LYS A 23 -8.37 -3.08 -13.03
N ARG A 24 -7.58 -2.25 -13.74
CA ARG A 24 -7.13 -2.53 -15.11
C ARG A 24 -6.38 -3.84 -15.22
N ILE A 25 -5.55 -4.19 -14.23
CA ILE A 25 -4.85 -5.47 -14.21
C ILE A 25 -5.85 -6.62 -14.08
N ILE A 26 -6.83 -6.52 -13.19
CA ILE A 26 -7.87 -7.54 -13.02
C ILE A 26 -8.68 -7.72 -14.30
N GLU A 27 -9.05 -6.63 -14.95
CA GLU A 27 -9.79 -6.62 -16.23
C GLU A 27 -8.97 -7.25 -17.35
N LYS A 28 -7.70 -6.88 -17.47
CA LYS A 28 -6.78 -7.41 -18.50
C LYS A 28 -6.67 -8.95 -18.48
N TYR A 29 -6.75 -9.55 -17.30
CA TYR A 29 -6.61 -11.01 -17.13
C TYR A 29 -7.95 -11.71 -16.85
N ALA A 30 -9.08 -11.02 -17.04
CA ALA A 30 -10.40 -11.57 -16.76
C ALA A 30 -10.72 -12.84 -17.56
N ASP A 31 -10.37 -12.86 -18.85
CA ASP A 31 -10.63 -13.98 -19.77
C ASP A 31 -9.74 -15.19 -19.53
N GLN A 32 -8.69 -15.06 -18.74
CA GLN A 32 -7.77 -16.15 -18.41
C GLN A 32 -8.17 -16.90 -17.14
N ARG A 33 -9.32 -16.58 -16.55
CA ARG A 33 -9.82 -17.22 -15.33
C ARG A 33 -10.41 -18.58 -15.69
N LEU A 34 -9.88 -19.62 -15.06
CA LEU A 34 -10.38 -20.99 -15.21
C LEU A 34 -11.40 -21.35 -14.11
N ASP A 35 -11.48 -20.53 -13.04
CA ASP A 35 -12.31 -20.76 -11.87
C ASP A 35 -12.69 -19.42 -11.20
N ASN A 36 -13.14 -19.49 -9.95
CA ASN A 36 -13.50 -18.30 -9.16
C ASN A 36 -12.29 -17.51 -8.59
N HIS A 37 -11.05 -17.87 -8.93
CA HIS A 37 -9.88 -17.10 -8.51
C HIS A 37 -9.68 -15.89 -9.43
N VAL A 38 -9.25 -14.77 -8.86
CA VAL A 38 -8.94 -13.55 -9.63
C VAL A 38 -7.70 -13.79 -10.51
N PHE A 39 -6.68 -14.48 -9.96
CA PHE A 39 -5.49 -14.89 -10.65
C PHE A 39 -5.10 -16.32 -10.26
N TYR A 40 -4.56 -17.07 -11.20
CA TYR A 40 -3.83 -18.29 -10.85
C TYR A 40 -2.50 -17.88 -10.19
N MET A 41 -2.32 -18.28 -8.94
CA MET A 41 -1.11 -17.95 -8.18
C MET A 41 -0.44 -19.24 -7.72
N PRO A 42 0.81 -19.49 -8.11
CA PRO A 42 1.59 -20.58 -7.57
C PRO A 42 1.90 -20.35 -6.07
N CYS A 43 2.55 -21.30 -5.43
CA CYS A 43 2.91 -21.13 -4.01
C CYS A 43 3.80 -19.89 -3.81
N ASN A 44 3.72 -19.29 -2.63
CA ASN A 44 4.45 -18.06 -2.31
C ASN A 44 5.98 -18.18 -2.51
N CYS A 45 6.53 -19.40 -2.33
CA CYS A 45 7.93 -19.68 -2.56
C CYS A 45 8.29 -19.45 -4.02
N HIS A 46 7.57 -20.10 -4.92
CA HIS A 46 7.78 -20.00 -6.37
C HIS A 46 7.56 -18.57 -6.90
N CYS A 47 6.53 -17.88 -6.40
CA CYS A 47 6.33 -16.46 -6.74
C CYS A 47 7.52 -15.59 -6.36
N ASN A 48 8.11 -15.81 -5.16
CA ASN A 48 9.29 -15.07 -4.74
C ASN A 48 10.54 -15.43 -5.55
N ASP A 49 10.64 -16.67 -6.08
CA ASP A 49 11.73 -17.07 -6.99
C ASP A 49 11.62 -16.34 -8.32
N ILE A 50 10.42 -16.27 -8.90
CA ILE A 50 10.14 -15.50 -10.12
C ILE A 50 10.47 -14.02 -9.91
N LEU A 51 10.01 -13.44 -8.79
CA LEU A 51 10.30 -12.03 -8.47
C LEU A 51 11.81 -11.74 -8.35
N ARG A 52 12.58 -12.68 -7.79
CA ARG A 52 14.05 -12.56 -7.72
C ARG A 52 14.69 -12.56 -9.10
N GLU A 53 14.21 -13.42 -9.99
CA GLU A 53 14.72 -13.49 -11.36
C GLU A 53 14.41 -12.20 -12.13
N ILE A 54 13.17 -11.72 -12.06
CA ILE A 54 12.78 -10.42 -12.63
C ILE A 54 13.68 -9.30 -12.08
N GLY A 55 13.92 -9.29 -10.77
CA GLY A 55 14.79 -8.29 -10.15
C GLY A 55 16.21 -8.30 -10.72
N LYS A 56 16.79 -9.49 -10.95
CA LYS A 56 18.11 -9.62 -11.57
C LYS A 56 18.11 -9.10 -13.01
N GLN A 57 17.13 -9.48 -13.82
CA GLN A 57 17.02 -9.05 -15.22
C GLN A 57 16.83 -7.53 -15.34
N CYS A 58 16.14 -6.91 -14.38
CA CYS A 58 15.95 -5.47 -14.30
C CYS A 58 17.10 -4.71 -13.62
N GLY A 59 18.17 -5.36 -13.19
CA GLY A 59 19.27 -4.71 -12.48
C GLY A 59 18.91 -4.19 -11.08
N ILE A 60 17.83 -4.67 -10.47
CA ILE A 60 17.37 -4.24 -9.16
C ILE A 60 18.22 -4.93 -8.09
N LYS A 61 18.98 -4.14 -7.32
CA LYS A 61 19.88 -4.66 -6.27
C LYS A 61 19.14 -5.29 -5.09
N ASN A 62 17.95 -4.80 -4.77
CA ASN A 62 17.14 -5.28 -3.66
C ASN A 62 16.44 -6.59 -4.02
N LYS A 63 16.40 -7.52 -3.08
CA LYS A 63 15.67 -8.79 -3.25
C LYS A 63 14.17 -8.54 -3.31
N LEU A 64 13.57 -8.69 -4.49
CA LEU A 64 12.13 -8.57 -4.65
C LEU A 64 11.40 -9.73 -3.98
N THR A 65 10.36 -9.41 -3.21
CA THR A 65 9.48 -10.37 -2.54
C THR A 65 8.09 -9.76 -2.36
N PHE A 66 7.07 -10.58 -2.11
CA PHE A 66 5.75 -10.07 -1.71
C PHE A 66 5.79 -9.25 -0.42
N HIS A 67 6.70 -9.57 0.49
CA HIS A 67 6.88 -8.77 1.70
C HIS A 67 7.41 -7.37 1.38
N LEU A 68 8.37 -7.27 0.46
CA LEU A 68 8.87 -5.98 -0.01
C LEU A 68 7.77 -5.19 -0.75
N ALA A 69 6.96 -5.84 -1.59
CA ALA A 69 5.82 -5.20 -2.24
C ALA A 69 4.83 -4.61 -1.22
N ARG A 70 4.52 -5.37 -0.16
CA ARG A 70 3.69 -4.89 0.94
C ARG A 70 4.33 -3.70 1.68
N HIS A 71 5.66 -3.74 1.90
CA HIS A 71 6.40 -2.64 2.49
C HIS A 71 6.33 -1.38 1.61
N THR A 72 6.57 -1.52 0.31
CA THR A 72 6.49 -0.42 -0.67
C THR A 72 5.08 0.17 -0.74
N PHE A 73 4.04 -0.66 -0.69
CA PHE A 73 2.66 -0.17 -0.61
C PHE A 73 2.46 0.70 0.64
N ALA A 74 2.88 0.20 1.81
CA ALA A 74 2.73 0.93 3.07
C ALA A 74 3.51 2.25 3.08
N THR A 75 4.74 2.27 2.56
CA THR A 75 5.61 3.46 2.58
C THR A 75 5.34 4.40 1.43
N THR A 76 5.54 3.95 0.20
CA THR A 76 5.59 4.81 -0.99
C THR A 76 4.21 5.12 -1.55
N ILE A 77 3.31 4.14 -1.54
CA ILE A 77 1.97 4.32 -2.15
C ILE A 77 0.98 4.97 -1.18
N THR A 78 1.17 4.80 0.13
CA THR A 78 0.20 5.29 1.11
C THR A 78 0.76 6.36 2.03
N LEU A 79 1.67 6.04 2.94
CA LEU A 79 2.17 6.99 3.96
C LEU A 79 2.86 8.21 3.34
N SER A 80 3.70 8.03 2.31
CA SER A 80 4.36 9.16 1.65
C SER A 80 3.40 10.07 0.88
N GLN A 81 2.21 9.56 0.53
CA GLN A 81 1.14 10.34 -0.11
C GLN A 81 0.17 10.97 0.91
N GLY A 82 0.51 10.94 2.20
CA GLY A 82 -0.27 11.59 3.25
C GLY A 82 -1.43 10.77 3.81
N MET A 83 -1.53 9.48 3.47
CA MET A 83 -2.56 8.64 4.07
C MET A 83 -2.30 8.46 5.57
N PRO A 84 -3.33 8.64 6.44
CA PRO A 84 -3.18 8.44 7.88
C PRO A 84 -2.71 7.03 8.23
N ILE A 85 -1.82 6.91 9.20
CA ILE A 85 -1.22 5.63 9.60
C ILE A 85 -2.26 4.63 10.10
N GLU A 86 -3.33 5.10 10.72
CA GLU A 86 -4.46 4.28 11.17
C GLU A 86 -5.17 3.62 9.99
N THR A 87 -5.38 4.39 8.91
CA THR A 87 -5.97 3.88 7.67
C THR A 87 -5.06 2.83 7.05
N VAL A 88 -3.76 3.11 6.95
CA VAL A 88 -2.78 2.16 6.43
C VAL A 88 -2.72 0.89 7.28
N SER A 89 -2.76 1.01 8.60
CA SER A 89 -2.80 -0.12 9.52
C SER A 89 -4.00 -1.04 9.27
N ARG A 90 -5.17 -0.46 9.05
CA ARG A 90 -6.40 -1.21 8.69
C ARG A 90 -6.31 -1.87 7.33
N LEU A 91 -5.81 -1.16 6.30
CA LEU A 91 -5.59 -1.73 4.97
C LEU A 91 -4.64 -2.93 5.00
N LEU A 92 -3.62 -2.87 5.85
CA LEU A 92 -2.66 -3.95 6.06
C LEU A 92 -3.20 -5.08 6.96
N GLY A 93 -4.37 -4.91 7.58
CA GLY A 93 -4.93 -5.89 8.51
C GLY A 93 -4.07 -6.07 9.77
N HIS A 94 -3.46 -5.00 10.27
CA HIS A 94 -2.74 -5.03 11.54
C HIS A 94 -3.70 -4.81 12.70
N THR A 95 -3.61 -5.64 13.72
CA THR A 95 -4.37 -5.49 14.97
C THR A 95 -3.74 -4.46 15.90
N ASN A 96 -2.44 -4.19 15.73
CA ASN A 96 -1.69 -3.22 16.52
C ASN A 96 -0.99 -2.22 15.59
N ILE A 97 -1.27 -0.95 15.78
CA ILE A 97 -0.71 0.15 15.00
C ILE A 97 0.82 0.22 15.08
N LYS A 98 1.41 -0.22 16.21
CA LYS A 98 2.88 -0.30 16.36
C LYS A 98 3.55 -1.09 15.23
N THR A 99 2.86 -2.11 14.69
CA THR A 99 3.35 -2.86 13.53
C THR A 99 3.43 -2.02 12.26
N THR A 100 2.61 -0.96 12.16
CA THR A 100 2.63 -0.03 11.02
C THR A 100 3.61 1.11 11.25
N GLN A 101 3.86 1.49 12.50
CA GLN A 101 4.79 2.57 12.84
C GLN A 101 6.23 2.32 12.38
N ILE A 102 6.63 1.06 12.20
CA ILE A 102 7.94 0.72 11.60
C ILE A 102 8.12 1.29 10.18
N TYR A 103 7.02 1.56 9.46
CA TYR A 103 7.01 2.16 8.14
C TYR A 103 6.95 3.69 8.17
N ALA A 104 6.53 4.27 9.28
CA ALA A 104 6.29 5.71 9.42
C ALA A 104 7.57 6.41 9.91
N LYS A 105 8.50 6.70 8.99
CA LYS A 105 9.59 7.63 9.28
C LYS A 105 9.09 9.05 9.06
N ILE A 106 9.05 9.83 10.13
CA ILE A 106 8.76 11.27 10.04
C ILE A 106 10.07 11.96 9.67
N THR A 107 10.11 12.55 8.48
CA THR A 107 11.23 13.37 8.01
C THR A 107 10.86 14.85 8.08
N ASN A 108 11.87 15.73 8.05
CA ASN A 108 11.65 17.18 8.02
C ASN A 108 10.87 17.60 6.76
N GLU A 109 11.11 16.92 5.63
CA GLU A 109 10.38 17.15 4.38
C GLU A 109 8.88 16.80 4.53
N LYS A 110 8.58 15.72 5.26
CA LYS A 110 7.19 15.37 5.55
C LYS A 110 6.54 16.42 6.44
N ILE A 111 7.21 16.86 7.48
CA ILE A 111 6.69 17.91 8.37
C ILE A 111 6.42 19.19 7.57
N SER A 112 7.37 19.63 6.74
CA SER A 112 7.23 20.83 5.90
C SER A 112 6.02 20.74 4.97
N ARG A 113 5.87 19.60 4.28
CA ARG A 113 4.74 19.37 3.37
C ARG A 113 3.40 19.34 4.10
N ASP A 114 3.33 18.66 5.24
CA ASP A 114 2.10 18.56 6.03
C ASP A 114 1.70 19.96 6.58
N MET A 115 2.67 20.78 6.99
CA MET A 115 2.45 22.16 7.43
C MET A 115 2.02 23.09 6.28
N SER A 116 2.60 22.94 5.09
CA SER A 116 2.17 23.69 3.90
C SER A 116 0.72 23.36 3.54
N ALA A 117 0.36 22.08 3.50
CA ALA A 117 -1.01 21.65 3.23
C ALA A 117 -2.01 22.11 4.32
N LEU A 118 -1.56 22.26 5.58
CA LEU A 118 -2.35 22.82 6.65
C LEU A 118 -2.55 24.34 6.43
N THR A 119 -1.48 25.05 6.07
CA THR A 119 -1.52 26.50 5.78
C THR A 119 -2.49 26.81 4.65
N GLU A 120 -2.47 26.02 3.55
CA GLU A 120 -3.42 26.19 2.45
C GLU A 120 -4.88 26.01 2.92
N ARG A 121 -5.14 25.02 3.75
CA ARG A 121 -6.50 24.76 4.27
C ARG A 121 -6.99 25.82 5.24
N LEU A 122 -6.09 26.44 5.99
CA LEU A 122 -6.42 27.45 7.00
C LEU A 122 -6.36 28.88 6.45
N GLY A 123 -5.66 29.12 5.32
CA GLY A 123 -5.34 30.45 4.81
C GLY A 123 -6.54 31.34 4.54
N ASP A 124 -7.72 30.79 4.27
CA ASP A 124 -8.97 31.55 4.11
C ASP A 124 -9.76 31.73 5.40
N GLN A 125 -9.40 30.99 6.47
CA GLN A 125 -10.14 31.03 7.73
C GLN A 125 -9.55 31.99 8.77
N TYR A 126 -8.26 32.27 8.67
CA TYR A 126 -7.53 33.10 9.64
C TYR A 126 -6.78 34.22 8.91
N ARG A 127 -7.42 35.39 8.80
CA ARG A 127 -6.77 36.62 8.37
C ARG A 127 -6.52 37.48 9.59
N LEU A 128 -5.31 38.08 9.69
CA LEU A 128 -5.06 39.13 10.65
C LEU A 128 -5.97 40.32 10.29
N ALA A 129 -6.69 40.85 11.26
CA ALA A 129 -7.34 42.16 11.12
C ALA A 129 -6.24 43.20 10.96
N GLU A 130 -6.25 43.94 9.86
CA GLU A 130 -5.40 45.10 9.63
C GLU A 130 -5.81 46.27 10.52
#